data_427a85ae7db9c756c3988527a1306c75
#
_entry.id   427a85ae7db9c756c3988527a1306c75
#
_cell.length_a   1.000
_cell.length_b   1.000
_cell.length_c   1.000
_cell.angle_alpha   90.00
_cell.angle_beta   90.00
_cell.angle_gamma   90.00
#
_symmetry.space_group_name_H-M   'P 1'
#
loop_
_entity.id
_entity.type
_entity.pdbx_description
1 polymer ?
#
loop_
_entity_poly.entity_id
_entity_poly.type
_entity_poly.pdbx_seq_one_letter_code
_entity_poly.pdbx_strand_id
1 'polypeptide(L)'
;YELIEVNTGLTGGRDITTQDVARWMDTDDGTSSFSKQLGKAQSLQSGNTTDVLFVVPQVLGTKGHACYQTISSRVGTDVVETTCLPPSVNGMRLQTLLIDSLRELGVDIVVVGTAFLLSRLWVYRPL
;
A
#
# COMPACT_ATOMS: atom_id res chain seq x y z
N TYR A 1 -0.76 -24.86 1.33
CA TYR A 1 -0.54 -23.52 0.74
C TYR A 1 0.47 -23.59 -0.37
N GLU A 2 0.33 -22.72 -1.34
CA GLU A 2 1.22 -22.61 -2.50
C GLU A 2 1.83 -21.21 -2.54
N LEU A 3 3.10 -21.11 -2.90
CA LEU A 3 3.77 -19.83 -3.11
C LEU A 3 3.60 -19.40 -4.57
N ILE A 4 3.06 -18.20 -4.76
CA ILE A 4 2.85 -17.61 -6.08
C ILE A 4 3.85 -16.46 -6.24
N GLU A 5 4.69 -16.55 -7.26
CA GLU A 5 5.57 -15.46 -7.64
C GLU A 5 4.81 -14.44 -8.50
N VAL A 6 4.79 -13.20 -8.06
CA VAL A 6 4.17 -12.08 -8.80
C VAL A 6 5.25 -11.19 -9.37
N ASN A 7 5.30 -11.07 -10.69
CA ASN A 7 6.22 -10.17 -11.35
C ASN A 7 5.61 -8.75 -11.42
N THR A 8 6.20 -7.83 -10.68
CA THR A 8 5.75 -6.42 -10.66
C THR A 8 6.27 -5.62 -11.85
N GLY A 9 7.28 -6.10 -12.55
CA GLY A 9 7.98 -5.33 -13.60
C GLY A 9 8.72 -4.10 -13.08
N LEU A 10 8.74 -3.88 -11.77
CA LEU A 10 9.46 -2.76 -11.18
C LEU A 10 10.97 -3.00 -11.30
N THR A 11 11.65 -2.05 -11.93
CA THR A 11 13.11 -2.06 -12.08
C THR A 11 13.65 -0.74 -11.55
N GLY A 12 14.69 -0.74 -10.74
CA GLY A 12 15.13 0.51 -10.13
C GLY A 12 16.60 0.58 -9.74
N GLY A 13 17.42 -0.43 -10.07
CA GLY A 13 18.83 -0.45 -9.68
C GLY A 13 19.07 -0.49 -8.15
N ARG A 14 18.01 -0.68 -7.37
CA ARG A 14 18.00 -0.84 -5.92
C ARG A 14 16.99 -1.93 -5.51
N ASP A 15 17.08 -2.39 -4.30
CA ASP A 15 16.09 -3.31 -3.75
C ASP A 15 14.70 -2.67 -3.75
N ILE A 16 13.71 -3.42 -4.24
CA ILE A 16 12.32 -2.98 -4.28
C ILE A 16 11.69 -3.25 -2.91
N THR A 17 11.13 -2.20 -2.32
CA THR A 17 10.48 -2.28 -1.02
C THR A 17 8.98 -2.56 -1.14
N THR A 18 8.35 -3.01 -0.05
CA THR A 18 6.88 -3.14 0.01
C THR A 18 6.16 -1.83 -0.27
N GLN A 19 6.77 -0.69 0.09
CA GLN A 19 6.24 0.64 -0.20
C GLN A 19 6.27 0.98 -1.69
N ASP A 20 7.31 0.56 -2.42
CA ASP A 20 7.39 0.76 -3.87
C ASP A 20 6.30 -0.05 -4.58
N VAL A 21 6.10 -1.30 -4.16
CA VAL A 21 5.03 -2.15 -4.67
C VAL A 21 3.66 -1.56 -4.33
N ALA A 22 3.45 -1.06 -3.11
CA ALA A 22 2.18 -0.43 -2.73
C ALA A 22 1.87 0.82 -3.56
N ARG A 23 2.88 1.66 -3.86
CA ARG A 23 2.70 2.81 -4.76
C ARG A 23 2.37 2.38 -6.20
N TRP A 24 3.01 1.32 -6.68
CA TRP A 24 2.67 0.74 -7.98
C TRP A 24 1.23 0.21 -8.00
N MET A 25 0.79 -0.41 -6.91
CA MET A 25 -0.59 -0.89 -6.76
C MET A 25 -1.64 0.23 -6.69
N ASP A 26 -1.24 1.48 -6.42
CA ASP A 26 -2.13 2.65 -6.52
C ASP A 26 -2.41 3.06 -7.98
N THR A 27 -1.75 2.43 -8.95
CA THR A 27 -1.98 2.66 -10.39
C THR A 27 -2.92 1.61 -10.98
N ASP A 28 -3.63 1.98 -12.06
CA ASP A 28 -4.49 1.05 -12.79
C ASP A 28 -3.70 -0.11 -13.41
N ASP A 29 -2.49 0.16 -13.89
CA ASP A 29 -1.60 -0.88 -14.44
C ASP A 29 -1.17 -1.86 -13.35
N GLY A 30 -0.83 -1.37 -12.17
CA GLY A 30 -0.45 -2.20 -11.03
C GLY A 30 -1.57 -3.12 -10.60
N THR A 31 -2.74 -2.58 -10.31
CA THR A 31 -3.91 -3.38 -9.90
C THR A 31 -4.35 -4.35 -10.99
N SER A 32 -4.32 -3.94 -12.26
CA SER A 32 -4.69 -4.79 -13.40
C SER A 32 -3.71 -5.95 -13.61
N SER A 33 -2.41 -5.66 -13.61
CA SER A 33 -1.36 -6.67 -13.75
C SER A 33 -1.39 -7.67 -12.61
N PHE A 34 -1.49 -7.19 -11.38
CA PHE A 34 -1.55 -8.03 -10.19
C PHE A 34 -2.78 -8.94 -10.20
N SER A 35 -3.97 -8.40 -10.47
CA SER A 35 -5.21 -9.18 -10.55
C SER A 35 -5.14 -10.26 -11.63
N LYS A 36 -4.56 -9.97 -12.79
CA LYS A 36 -4.37 -10.95 -13.88
C LYS A 36 -3.46 -12.10 -13.44
N GLN A 37 -2.38 -11.81 -12.72
CA GLN A 37 -1.45 -12.83 -12.25
C GLN A 37 -2.09 -13.72 -11.18
N LEU A 38 -2.84 -13.14 -10.24
CA LEU A 38 -3.59 -13.90 -9.24
C LEU A 38 -4.66 -14.79 -9.90
N GLY A 39 -5.45 -14.25 -10.85
CA GLY A 39 -6.46 -15.01 -11.59
C GLY A 39 -5.85 -16.15 -12.39
N LYS A 40 -4.67 -15.95 -13.00
CA LYS A 40 -3.93 -17.02 -13.66
C LYS A 40 -3.48 -18.11 -12.68
N ALA A 41 -2.96 -17.72 -11.53
CA ALA A 41 -2.56 -18.68 -10.51
C ALA A 41 -3.77 -19.48 -9.99
N GLN A 42 -4.90 -18.83 -9.75
CA GLN A 42 -6.13 -19.49 -9.35
C GLN A 42 -6.61 -20.50 -10.38
N SER A 43 -6.53 -20.18 -11.68
CA SER A 43 -6.96 -21.08 -12.75
C SER A 43 -6.05 -22.31 -12.95
N LEU A 44 -4.82 -22.27 -12.45
CA LEU A 44 -3.88 -23.39 -12.49
C LEU A 44 -4.11 -24.38 -11.35
N GLN A 45 -4.85 -23.99 -10.31
CA GLN A 45 -5.18 -24.87 -9.20
C GLN A 45 -6.36 -25.78 -9.60
N SER A 46 -6.09 -27.09 -9.69
CA SER A 46 -7.07 -28.13 -10.09
C SER A 46 -8.07 -28.50 -8.98
N GLY A 47 -8.57 -27.54 -8.20
CA GLY A 47 -9.47 -27.76 -7.08
C GLY A 47 -10.72 -26.86 -7.12
N ASN A 48 -11.67 -27.13 -6.23
CA ASN A 48 -12.87 -26.27 -6.06
C ASN A 48 -12.43 -24.85 -5.72
N THR A 49 -12.62 -23.91 -6.64
CA THR A 49 -12.19 -22.50 -6.53
C THR A 49 -12.91 -21.69 -5.45
N THR A 50 -13.87 -22.28 -4.75
CA THR A 50 -14.69 -21.61 -3.74
C THR A 50 -13.96 -21.32 -2.42
N ASP A 51 -12.84 -21.98 -2.15
CA ASP A 51 -12.13 -21.88 -0.86
C ASP A 51 -10.70 -21.30 -1.01
N VAL A 52 -10.46 -20.50 -2.03
CA VAL A 52 -9.15 -19.87 -2.23
C VAL A 52 -9.10 -18.54 -1.48
N LEU A 53 -8.06 -18.36 -0.66
CA LEU A 53 -7.71 -17.11 -0.02
C LEU A 53 -6.29 -16.72 -0.43
N PHE A 54 -6.14 -15.54 -0.99
CA PHE A 54 -4.81 -14.99 -1.25
C PHE A 54 -4.30 -14.21 -0.04
N VAL A 55 -3.11 -14.59 0.41
CA VAL A 55 -2.41 -13.91 1.51
C VAL A 55 -1.18 -13.22 0.91
N VAL A 56 -1.12 -11.92 1.02
CA VAL A 56 -0.06 -11.10 0.42
C VAL A 56 0.65 -10.26 1.47
N PRO A 57 1.91 -9.85 1.24
CA PRO A 57 2.55 -8.83 2.06
C PRO A 57 1.74 -7.53 2.02
N GLN A 58 2.04 -6.59 2.90
CA GLN A 58 1.42 -5.26 2.94
C GLN A 58 1.79 -4.44 1.70
N VAL A 59 1.05 -4.62 0.60
CA VAL A 59 1.35 -4.01 -0.71
C VAL A 59 0.09 -3.53 -1.45
N LEU A 60 -1.10 -3.68 -0.88
CA LEU A 60 -2.37 -3.36 -1.57
C LEU A 60 -2.69 -1.86 -1.55
N GLY A 61 -1.76 -1.06 -2.05
CA GLY A 61 -1.91 0.39 -2.18
C GLY A 61 -1.63 1.17 -0.91
N THR A 62 -1.45 2.48 -1.07
CA THR A 62 -1.20 3.43 0.02
C THR A 62 -2.44 4.25 0.38
N LYS A 63 -3.51 4.16 -0.41
CA LYS A 63 -4.73 5.00 -0.34
C LYS A 63 -5.96 4.25 0.19
N GLY A 64 -5.84 3.56 1.31
CA GLY A 64 -6.98 2.89 1.95
C GLY A 64 -7.44 1.62 1.22
N HIS A 65 -8.76 1.34 1.24
CA HIS A 65 -9.32 0.07 0.79
C HIS A 65 -9.64 -0.05 -0.71
N ALA A 66 -9.49 1.01 -1.50
CA ALA A 66 -9.90 1.02 -2.91
C ALA A 66 -9.15 -0.04 -3.76
N CYS A 67 -7.86 -0.18 -3.54
CA CYS A 67 -7.03 -1.17 -4.23
C CYS A 67 -7.48 -2.60 -3.89
N TYR A 68 -7.67 -2.90 -2.59
CA TYR A 68 -8.16 -4.18 -2.12
C TYR A 68 -9.50 -4.55 -2.77
N GLN A 69 -10.49 -3.66 -2.72
CA GLN A 69 -11.82 -3.89 -3.30
C GLN A 69 -11.74 -4.18 -4.81
N THR A 70 -10.91 -3.42 -5.53
CA THR A 70 -10.71 -3.61 -6.97
C THR A 70 -10.12 -4.97 -7.29
N ILE A 71 -9.12 -5.42 -6.54
CA ILE A 71 -8.45 -6.70 -6.76
C ILE A 71 -9.39 -7.85 -6.41
N SER A 72 -10.01 -7.84 -5.23
CA SER A 72 -10.94 -8.89 -4.80
C SER A 72 -12.12 -9.05 -5.77
N SER A 73 -12.67 -7.93 -6.27
CA SER A 73 -13.73 -7.96 -7.28
C SER A 73 -13.27 -8.55 -8.61
N ARG A 74 -12.03 -8.30 -9.04
CA ARG A 74 -11.50 -8.82 -10.31
C ARG A 74 -11.13 -10.29 -10.23
N VAL A 75 -10.64 -10.73 -9.09
CA VAL A 75 -10.20 -12.12 -8.87
C VAL A 75 -11.36 -13.01 -8.44
N GLY A 76 -12.41 -12.43 -7.84
CA GLY A 76 -13.60 -13.17 -7.37
C GLY A 76 -13.34 -13.93 -6.07
N THR A 77 -12.31 -13.58 -5.32
CA THR A 77 -11.97 -14.17 -4.01
C THR A 77 -11.34 -13.14 -3.09
N ASP A 78 -11.30 -13.45 -1.80
CA ASP A 78 -10.70 -12.58 -0.82
C ASP A 78 -9.18 -12.54 -0.93
N VAL A 79 -8.63 -11.34 -0.75
CA VAL A 79 -7.19 -11.09 -0.67
C VAL A 79 -6.91 -10.42 0.67
N VAL A 80 -6.06 -10.98 1.49
CA VAL A 80 -5.72 -10.42 2.80
C VAL A 80 -4.25 -10.05 2.87
N GLU A 81 -3.94 -8.99 3.61
CA GLU A 81 -2.57 -8.56 3.85
C GLU A 81 -2.03 -9.12 5.17
N THR A 82 -0.78 -9.54 5.16
CA THR A 82 -0.04 -9.80 6.41
C THR A 82 0.56 -8.50 6.96
N THR A 83 0.83 -8.46 8.24
CA THR A 83 1.58 -7.36 8.85
C THR A 83 3.05 -7.40 8.43
N CYS A 84 3.63 -6.22 8.18
CA CYS A 84 5.06 -6.07 7.87
C CYS A 84 5.75 -5.20 8.93
N LEU A 85 7.05 -5.42 9.09
CA LEU A 85 7.89 -4.58 9.95
C LEU A 85 8.03 -3.16 9.39
N PRO A 86 8.23 -2.13 10.24
CA PRO A 86 8.53 -0.79 9.77
C PRO A 86 9.83 -0.73 8.91
N PRO A 87 9.88 0.13 7.90
CA PRO A 87 8.86 1.06 7.46
C PRO A 87 7.71 0.34 6.73
N SER A 88 6.47 0.47 7.24
CA SER A 88 5.33 -0.29 6.75
C SER A 88 4.36 0.54 5.91
N VAL A 89 3.64 -0.11 5.01
CA VAL A 89 2.59 0.52 4.21
C VAL A 89 1.45 1.02 5.10
N ASN A 90 1.13 0.34 6.20
CA ASN A 90 0.15 0.84 7.17
C ASN A 90 0.57 2.15 7.83
N GLY A 91 1.86 2.32 8.12
CA GLY A 91 2.39 3.59 8.59
C GLY A 91 2.17 4.71 7.58
N MET A 92 2.38 4.45 6.30
CA MET A 92 2.10 5.41 5.22
C MET A 92 0.60 5.74 5.12
N ARG A 93 -0.27 4.73 5.18
CA ARG A 93 -1.74 4.93 5.16
C ARG A 93 -2.18 5.79 6.34
N LEU A 94 -1.72 5.48 7.54
CA LEU A 94 -2.02 6.26 8.74
C LEU A 94 -1.52 7.71 8.61
N GLN A 95 -0.30 7.90 8.15
CA GLN A 95 0.27 9.24 7.93
C GLN A 95 -0.57 10.04 6.94
N THR A 96 -0.98 9.45 5.83
CA THR A 96 -1.84 10.09 4.82
C THR A 96 -3.17 10.50 5.44
N LEU A 97 -3.85 9.60 6.13
CA LEU A 97 -5.12 9.88 6.80
C LEU A 97 -5.01 11.02 7.82
N LEU A 98 -3.97 11.02 8.65
CA LEU A 98 -3.75 12.08 9.63
C LEU A 98 -3.49 13.43 8.96
N ILE A 99 -2.66 13.46 7.92
CA ILE A 99 -2.36 14.68 7.17
C ILE A 99 -3.63 15.23 6.51
N ASP A 100 -4.41 14.38 5.88
CA ASP A 100 -5.63 14.80 5.20
C ASP A 100 -6.67 15.31 6.21
N SER A 101 -6.87 14.62 7.33
CA SER A 101 -7.76 15.07 8.40
C SER A 101 -7.32 16.42 9.01
N LEU A 102 -6.02 16.63 9.20
CA LEU A 102 -5.50 17.92 9.69
C LEU A 102 -5.74 19.05 8.70
N ARG A 103 -5.55 18.79 7.40
CA ARG A 103 -5.84 19.78 6.35
C ARG A 103 -7.32 20.13 6.28
N GLU A 104 -8.21 19.15 6.40
CA GLU A 104 -9.66 19.39 6.45
C GLU A 104 -10.07 20.27 7.64
N LEU A 105 -9.33 20.17 8.76
CA LEU A 105 -9.51 21.03 9.93
C LEU A 105 -8.84 22.41 9.80
N GLY A 106 -8.26 22.71 8.64
CA GLY A 106 -7.60 24.01 8.41
C GLY A 106 -6.21 24.13 9.05
N VAL A 107 -5.57 23.02 9.38
CA VAL A 107 -4.20 23.01 9.96
C VAL A 107 -3.17 23.04 8.84
N ASP A 108 -2.30 24.01 8.85
CA ASP A 108 -1.15 24.08 7.96
C ASP A 108 -0.02 23.16 8.47
N ILE A 109 0.34 22.19 7.65
CA ILE A 109 1.41 21.25 7.97
C ILE A 109 2.69 21.69 7.28
N VAL A 110 3.68 22.10 8.06
CA VAL A 110 4.99 22.47 7.57
C VAL A 110 5.99 21.34 7.88
N VAL A 111 6.50 20.69 6.83
CA VAL A 111 7.57 19.70 6.98
C VAL A 111 8.91 20.42 6.89
N VAL A 112 9.58 20.60 8.04
CA VAL A 112 10.92 21.16 8.10
C VAL A 112 11.91 20.01 7.93
N GLY A 113 12.57 19.96 6.78
CA GLY A 113 13.63 18.99 6.51
C GLY A 113 14.87 19.27 7.32
N THR A 114 15.34 18.26 8.02
CA THR A 114 16.63 18.10 8.70
C THR A 114 16.89 18.93 9.96
N ALA A 115 17.08 18.22 11.02
CA ALA A 115 17.29 18.58 12.43
C ALA A 115 18.56 19.40 12.73
N PHE A 116 18.83 20.47 12.05
CA PHE A 116 19.96 21.34 12.38
C PHE A 116 19.60 22.73 12.93
N LEU A 117 18.32 23.05 13.10
CA LEU A 117 17.84 24.36 13.60
C LEU A 117 16.79 24.27 14.70
N LEU A 118 16.77 23.23 15.50
CA LEU A 118 15.80 23.08 16.61
C LEU A 118 16.16 23.86 17.87
N SER A 119 17.05 24.84 17.84
CA SER A 119 17.33 25.62 19.05
C SER A 119 16.63 26.99 19.16
N ARG A 120 15.90 27.45 18.15
CA ARG A 120 15.34 28.83 18.24
C ARG A 120 14.06 29.15 17.48
N LEU A 121 13.07 28.28 17.37
CA LEU A 121 11.77 28.70 16.85
C LEU A 121 10.60 28.16 17.68
N TRP A 122 10.47 28.70 18.89
CA TRP A 122 9.16 28.82 19.54
C TRP A 122 8.51 30.09 19.01
N VAL A 123 7.70 30.01 17.97
CA VAL A 123 6.81 31.11 17.59
C VAL A 123 5.47 30.84 18.25
N TYR A 124 5.32 31.37 19.45
CA TYR A 124 4.02 31.52 20.10
C TYR A 124 3.30 32.70 19.44
N ARG A 125 2.21 32.46 18.74
CA ARG A 125 1.25 33.51 18.37
C ARG A 125 0.16 33.53 19.45
N PRO A 126 0.09 34.55 20.29
CA PRO A 126 -1.09 34.76 21.11
C PRO A 126 -2.23 35.26 20.23
N LEU A 127 -3.45 34.85 20.60
CA LEU A 127 -4.73 35.30 20.06
C LEU A 127 -4.88 36.83 20.14
#